data_936087a43bfbc96a386bc9540693c2b0
#
_entry.id   936087a43bfbc96a386bc9540693c2b0
#
_cell.length_a   1.000
_cell.length_b   1.000
_cell.length_c   1.000
_cell.angle_alpha   90.00
_cell.angle_beta   90.00
_cell.angle_gamma   90.00
#
_symmetry.space_group_name_H-M   'P 1'
#
loop_
_entity.id
_entity.type
_entity.pdbx_description
1 polymer ?
#
loop_
_entity_poly.entity_id
_entity_poly.type
_entity_poly.pdbx_seq_one_letter_code
_entity_poly.pdbx_strand_id
1 'polypeptide(L)'
;LEDNQNNLKDITIRQMASANFTSTSAIYRLCNKFGFSGYSDMIYQLSSSNNTQLFSPDDLEQYIPAFIELLNKHRQHNIIVFGMGFSAPIADYLQQRLTLNGFYAMNVVHTEMLDIKYQDNSLFIVISNSGITPRLVEIVDNAFKNNIDIISFIANENSNLYQNVTLPIIVGSYNSFTHNNLVPNTFFGQVLIVFESLLYTYLSSIE
;
A
#
# COMPACT_ATOMS: atom_id res chain seq x y z
N LEU A 1 -14.25 4.11 -24.29
CA LEU A 1 -13.22 4.64 -23.37
C LEU A 1 -11.83 4.36 -23.89
N GLU A 2 -11.57 3.17 -24.43
CA GLU A 2 -10.25 2.78 -24.95
C GLU A 2 -9.80 3.68 -26.11
N ASP A 3 -10.70 4.10 -26.99
CA ASP A 3 -10.40 4.92 -28.18
C ASP A 3 -10.03 6.39 -27.85
N ASN A 4 -10.26 6.85 -26.61
CA ASN A 4 -10.09 8.25 -26.20
C ASN A 4 -9.26 8.43 -24.93
N GLN A 5 -8.35 7.52 -24.61
CA GLN A 5 -7.57 7.55 -23.35
C GLN A 5 -6.78 8.85 -23.14
N ASN A 6 -6.31 9.48 -24.23
CA ASN A 6 -5.53 10.71 -24.16
C ASN A 6 -6.37 11.99 -23.91
N ASN A 7 -7.70 11.93 -24.05
CA ASN A 7 -8.60 13.08 -23.94
C ASN A 7 -9.78 12.85 -22.98
N LEU A 8 -9.68 11.90 -22.06
CA LEU A 8 -10.78 11.56 -21.14
C LEU A 8 -11.31 12.76 -20.34
N LYS A 9 -10.42 13.69 -19.97
CA LYS A 9 -10.79 14.90 -19.18
C LYS A 9 -11.72 15.84 -19.92
N ASP A 10 -11.70 15.82 -21.25
CA ASP A 10 -12.46 16.75 -22.08
C ASP A 10 -13.83 16.19 -22.49
N ILE A 11 -14.11 14.90 -22.18
CA ILE A 11 -15.36 14.25 -22.52
C ILE A 11 -16.44 14.59 -21.49
N THR A 12 -17.49 15.26 -21.92
CA THR A 12 -18.64 15.52 -21.05
C THR A 12 -19.51 14.28 -20.88
N ILE A 13 -20.29 14.21 -19.80
CA ILE A 13 -21.24 13.11 -19.56
C ILE A 13 -22.25 12.95 -20.70
N ARG A 14 -22.63 14.06 -21.37
CA ARG A 14 -23.54 14.04 -22.52
C ARG A 14 -22.89 13.38 -23.74
N GLN A 15 -21.65 13.72 -24.01
CA GLN A 15 -20.88 13.09 -25.10
C GLN A 15 -20.68 11.60 -24.83
N MET A 16 -20.33 11.24 -23.60
CA MET A 16 -20.21 9.84 -23.18
C MET A 16 -21.51 9.06 -23.36
N ALA A 17 -22.64 9.64 -22.93
CA ALA A 17 -23.95 9.02 -23.08
C ALA A 17 -24.34 8.86 -24.56
N SER A 18 -24.12 9.89 -25.38
CA SER A 18 -24.40 9.87 -26.82
C SER A 18 -23.55 8.83 -27.55
N ALA A 19 -22.22 8.79 -27.28
CA ALA A 19 -21.31 7.84 -27.91
C ALA A 19 -21.64 6.37 -27.59
N ASN A 20 -22.28 6.12 -26.44
CA ASN A 20 -22.67 4.79 -26.02
C ASN A 20 -24.19 4.51 -26.18
N PHE A 21 -24.89 5.34 -26.95
CA PHE A 21 -26.33 5.18 -27.22
C PHE A 21 -27.18 5.01 -25.95
N THR A 22 -26.85 5.78 -24.90
CA THR A 22 -27.49 5.67 -23.58
C THR A 22 -27.85 7.04 -22.99
N SER A 23 -28.45 7.06 -21.81
CA SER A 23 -28.80 8.30 -21.11
C SER A 23 -27.73 8.70 -20.09
N THR A 24 -27.65 10.00 -19.77
CA THR A 24 -26.79 10.49 -18.69
C THR A 24 -27.13 9.85 -17.33
N SER A 25 -28.42 9.54 -17.10
CA SER A 25 -28.85 8.83 -15.88
C SER A 25 -28.33 7.40 -15.82
N ALA A 26 -28.18 6.72 -16.97
CA ALA A 26 -27.58 5.40 -17.02
C ALA A 26 -26.07 5.47 -16.70
N ILE A 27 -25.38 6.51 -17.21
CA ILE A 27 -23.97 6.76 -16.85
C ILE A 27 -23.81 7.03 -15.35
N TYR A 28 -24.68 7.84 -14.72
CA TYR A 28 -24.65 8.06 -13.27
C TYR A 28 -24.86 6.76 -12.47
N ARG A 29 -25.82 5.92 -12.88
CA ARG A 29 -26.03 4.61 -12.24
C ARG A 29 -24.81 3.70 -12.40
N LEU A 30 -24.14 3.76 -13.56
CA LEU A 30 -22.89 3.04 -13.78
C LEU A 30 -21.80 3.53 -12.81
N CYS A 31 -21.60 4.84 -12.70
CA CYS A 31 -20.66 5.43 -11.77
C CYS A 31 -20.90 4.93 -10.34
N ASN A 32 -22.14 5.03 -9.85
CA ASN A 32 -22.50 4.58 -8.50
C ASN A 32 -22.29 3.07 -8.31
N LYS A 33 -22.60 2.26 -9.33
CA LYS A 33 -22.38 0.81 -9.28
C LYS A 33 -20.90 0.43 -9.13
N PHE A 34 -20.00 1.24 -9.70
CA PHE A 34 -18.56 1.07 -9.59
C PHE A 34 -17.95 1.85 -8.41
N GLY A 35 -18.75 2.48 -7.58
CA GLY A 35 -18.29 3.17 -6.36
C GLY A 35 -17.80 4.60 -6.56
N PHE A 36 -17.97 5.18 -7.77
CA PHE A 36 -17.68 6.59 -8.00
C PHE A 36 -18.77 7.47 -7.42
N SER A 37 -18.41 8.60 -6.85
CA SER A 37 -19.36 9.61 -6.37
C SER A 37 -20.13 10.29 -7.52
N GLY A 38 -19.63 10.21 -8.76
CA GLY A 38 -20.25 10.73 -9.96
C GLY A 38 -19.35 10.66 -11.18
N TYR A 39 -19.83 11.21 -12.31
CA TYR A 39 -19.11 11.17 -13.59
C TYR A 39 -17.75 11.85 -13.54
N SER A 40 -17.67 13.05 -12.92
CA SER A 40 -16.41 13.79 -12.81
C SER A 40 -15.37 13.05 -11.98
N ASP A 41 -15.79 12.38 -10.91
CA ASP A 41 -14.94 11.53 -10.08
C ASP A 41 -14.44 10.33 -10.90
N MET A 42 -15.32 9.65 -11.63
CA MET A 42 -14.94 8.56 -12.53
C MET A 42 -13.87 9.01 -13.54
N ILE A 43 -14.09 10.12 -14.23
CA ILE A 43 -13.14 10.66 -15.24
C ILE A 43 -11.82 11.03 -14.58
N TYR A 44 -11.86 11.71 -13.43
CA TYR A 44 -10.65 12.09 -12.70
C TYR A 44 -9.82 10.86 -12.33
N GLN A 45 -10.44 9.85 -11.75
CA GLN A 45 -9.75 8.65 -11.31
C GLN A 45 -9.23 7.80 -12.49
N LEU A 46 -10.01 7.63 -13.56
CA LEU A 46 -9.56 6.92 -14.76
C LEU A 46 -8.44 7.67 -15.50
N SER A 47 -8.48 9.00 -15.55
CA SER A 47 -7.41 9.79 -16.17
C SER A 47 -6.14 9.88 -15.33
N SER A 48 -6.27 9.81 -14.02
CA SER A 48 -5.14 9.75 -13.09
C SER A 48 -4.48 8.38 -13.05
N SER A 49 -5.23 7.32 -13.38
CA SER A 49 -4.74 5.93 -13.44
C SER A 49 -3.73 5.69 -14.57
N ASN A 50 -3.70 6.55 -15.59
CA ASN A 50 -2.69 6.50 -16.65
C ASN A 50 -1.31 6.99 -16.19
N ASN A 51 -1.22 7.69 -15.07
CA ASN A 51 0.02 7.92 -14.37
C ASN A 51 0.24 6.77 -13.37
N THR A 52 0.68 5.63 -13.87
CA THR A 52 1.38 4.65 -13.03
C THR A 52 2.68 5.34 -12.63
N GLN A 53 2.62 6.16 -11.59
CA GLN A 53 3.80 6.78 -11.02
C GLN A 53 4.65 5.64 -10.47
N LEU A 54 5.58 5.19 -11.30
CA LEU A 54 6.61 4.24 -10.85
C LEU A 54 7.41 4.98 -9.79
N PHE A 55 7.68 4.31 -8.71
CA PHE A 55 8.44 4.83 -7.60
C PHE A 55 9.80 5.35 -8.11
N SER A 56 10.11 6.62 -7.85
CA SER A 56 11.40 7.20 -8.19
C SER A 56 12.41 6.92 -7.07
N PRO A 57 13.70 6.64 -7.38
CA PRO A 57 14.74 6.56 -6.36
C PRO A 57 14.77 7.79 -5.44
N ASP A 58 14.50 8.98 -5.96
CA ASP A 58 14.47 10.23 -5.19
C ASP A 58 13.36 10.23 -4.11
N ASP A 59 12.27 9.49 -4.33
CA ASP A 59 11.19 9.36 -3.34
C ASP A 59 11.61 8.54 -2.11
N LEU A 60 12.71 7.76 -2.21
CA LEU A 60 13.22 6.93 -1.10
C LEU A 60 14.02 7.72 -0.07
N GLU A 61 14.70 8.77 -0.47
CA GLU A 61 15.65 9.48 0.38
C GLU A 61 15.04 9.88 1.74
N GLN A 62 13.77 10.28 1.75
CA GLN A 62 13.07 10.68 2.96
C GLN A 62 12.87 9.53 3.97
N TYR A 63 12.81 8.27 3.51
CA TYR A 63 12.55 7.10 4.37
C TYR A 63 13.82 6.44 4.87
N ILE A 64 14.95 6.60 4.17
CA ILE A 64 16.21 5.90 4.44
C ILE A 64 16.68 6.06 5.89
N PRO A 65 16.79 7.28 6.47
CA PRO A 65 17.31 7.44 7.83
C PRO A 65 16.48 6.69 8.87
N ALA A 66 15.17 6.86 8.84
CA ALA A 66 14.26 6.21 9.79
C ALA A 66 14.20 4.69 9.59
N PHE A 67 14.29 4.22 8.35
CA PHE A 67 14.32 2.78 8.06
C PHE A 67 15.59 2.12 8.62
N ILE A 68 16.76 2.75 8.42
CA ILE A 68 18.04 2.29 8.97
C ILE A 68 18.02 2.28 10.50
N GLU A 69 17.52 3.36 11.11
CA GLU A 69 17.40 3.47 12.57
C GLU A 69 16.56 2.33 13.15
N LEU A 70 15.39 2.08 12.58
CA LEU A 70 14.49 1.03 13.04
C LEU A 70 15.08 -0.37 12.85
N LEU A 71 15.72 -0.65 11.72
CA LEU A 71 16.38 -1.95 11.52
C LEU A 71 17.56 -2.15 12.48
N ASN A 72 18.37 -1.13 12.75
CA ASN A 72 19.45 -1.19 13.73
C ASN A 72 18.91 -1.42 15.16
N LYS A 73 17.88 -0.67 15.56
CA LYS A 73 17.22 -0.83 16.86
C LYS A 73 16.72 -2.26 17.08
N HIS A 74 16.20 -2.87 16.04
CA HIS A 74 15.62 -4.21 16.12
C HIS A 74 16.51 -5.32 15.55
N ARG A 75 17.82 -5.10 15.40
CA ARG A 75 18.77 -6.07 14.83
C ARG A 75 18.80 -7.41 15.58
N GLN A 76 18.58 -7.37 16.90
CA GLN A 76 18.59 -8.52 17.80
C GLN A 76 17.19 -8.88 18.34
N HIS A 77 16.15 -8.25 17.80
CA HIS A 77 14.76 -8.44 18.21
C HIS A 77 13.93 -9.09 17.10
N ASN A 78 12.75 -9.55 17.45
CA ASN A 78 11.85 -10.14 16.47
C ASN A 78 11.31 -9.07 15.50
N ILE A 79 11.38 -9.35 14.22
CA ILE A 79 10.71 -8.57 13.17
C ILE A 79 9.52 -9.39 12.67
N ILE A 80 8.32 -8.87 12.88
CA ILE A 80 7.09 -9.55 12.50
C ILE A 80 6.53 -8.91 11.24
N VAL A 81 6.53 -9.67 10.15
CA VAL A 81 6.08 -9.21 8.84
C VAL A 81 4.71 -9.80 8.55
N PHE A 82 3.75 -8.98 8.17
CA PHE A 82 2.42 -9.49 7.85
C PHE A 82 1.66 -8.60 6.86
N GLY A 83 0.74 -9.24 6.17
CA GLY A 83 -0.21 -8.64 5.24
C GLY A 83 -1.35 -9.60 4.99
N MET A 84 -2.46 -9.11 4.46
CA MET A 84 -3.64 -9.94 4.18
C MET A 84 -3.94 -9.99 2.68
N GLY A 85 -4.55 -11.09 2.22
CA GLY A 85 -4.89 -11.30 0.82
C GLY A 85 -3.64 -11.26 -0.08
N PHE A 86 -3.64 -10.41 -1.11
CA PHE A 86 -2.49 -10.26 -2.02
C PHE A 86 -1.23 -9.67 -1.36
N SER A 87 -1.34 -9.06 -0.17
CA SER A 87 -0.18 -8.61 0.60
C SER A 87 0.55 -9.77 1.30
N ALA A 88 -0.10 -10.91 1.55
CA ALA A 88 0.51 -12.02 2.27
C ALA A 88 1.73 -12.63 1.55
N PRO A 89 1.71 -12.91 0.24
CA PRO A 89 2.90 -13.35 -0.49
C PRO A 89 4.05 -12.33 -0.46
N ILE A 90 3.73 -11.04 -0.43
CA ILE A 90 4.73 -9.98 -0.32
C ILE A 90 5.37 -9.99 1.06
N ALA A 91 4.56 -10.13 2.12
CA ALA A 91 5.06 -10.28 3.50
C ALA A 91 6.01 -11.48 3.64
N ASP A 92 5.67 -12.60 3.02
CA ASP A 92 6.53 -13.81 3.00
C ASP A 92 7.88 -13.50 2.33
N TYR A 93 7.88 -12.85 1.17
CA TYR A 93 9.10 -12.44 0.50
C TYR A 93 9.98 -11.52 1.38
N LEU A 94 9.40 -10.47 1.96
CA LEU A 94 10.14 -9.53 2.82
C LEU A 94 10.75 -10.26 4.02
N GLN A 95 9.99 -11.15 4.65
CA GLN A 95 10.46 -11.96 5.77
C GLN A 95 11.67 -12.82 5.37
N GLN A 96 11.60 -13.52 4.24
CA GLN A 96 12.72 -14.34 3.76
C GLN A 96 13.97 -13.51 3.49
N ARG A 97 13.83 -12.35 2.86
CA ARG A 97 14.93 -11.43 2.58
C ARG A 97 15.60 -10.93 3.86
N LEU A 98 14.81 -10.55 4.87
CA LEU A 98 15.33 -10.15 6.19
C LEU A 98 16.08 -11.29 6.87
N THR A 99 15.51 -12.50 6.86
CA THR A 99 16.13 -13.69 7.46
C THR A 99 17.48 -14.04 6.80
N LEU A 100 17.55 -13.98 5.47
CA LEU A 100 18.79 -14.18 4.72
C LEU A 100 19.89 -13.18 5.09
N ASN A 101 19.52 -11.98 5.54
CA ASN A 101 20.43 -10.94 6.00
C ASN A 101 20.63 -10.95 7.53
N GLY A 102 20.29 -12.02 8.19
CA GLY A 102 20.57 -12.28 9.61
C GLY A 102 19.64 -11.57 10.58
N PHE A 103 18.45 -11.16 10.19
CA PHE A 103 17.41 -10.67 11.10
C PHE A 103 16.56 -11.84 11.62
N TYR A 104 16.03 -11.69 12.83
CA TYR A 104 15.04 -12.62 13.39
C TYR A 104 13.65 -12.28 12.87
N ALA A 105 13.41 -12.55 11.58
CA ALA A 105 12.16 -12.20 10.93
C ALA A 105 11.21 -13.40 10.82
N MET A 106 9.93 -13.20 11.13
CA MET A 106 8.86 -14.18 10.96
C MET A 106 7.68 -13.60 10.22
N ASN A 107 7.05 -14.39 9.35
CA ASN A 107 5.78 -14.05 8.72
C ASN A 107 4.63 -14.65 9.54
N VAL A 108 3.63 -13.83 9.86
CA VAL A 108 2.45 -14.27 10.59
C VAL A 108 1.25 -14.32 9.64
N VAL A 109 0.88 -15.53 9.27
CA VAL A 109 -0.29 -15.80 8.40
C VAL A 109 -1.60 -15.72 9.20
N HIS A 110 -1.58 -16.19 10.43
CA HIS A 110 -2.73 -16.17 11.34
C HIS A 110 -2.60 -15.05 12.35
N THR A 111 -3.37 -14.00 12.14
CA THR A 111 -3.33 -12.79 12.98
C THR A 111 -3.71 -13.03 14.45
N GLU A 112 -4.36 -14.14 14.77
CA GLU A 112 -4.64 -14.59 16.13
C GLU A 112 -3.36 -14.93 16.92
N MET A 113 -2.26 -15.20 16.22
CA MET A 113 -0.95 -15.46 16.83
C MET A 113 -0.24 -14.17 17.28
N LEU A 114 -0.75 -13.01 16.91
CA LEU A 114 -0.21 -11.71 17.31
C LEU A 114 -0.75 -11.30 18.68
N ASP A 115 -0.39 -12.03 19.72
CA ASP A 115 -0.62 -11.57 21.09
C ASP A 115 0.49 -10.58 21.47
N ILE A 116 0.10 -9.31 21.61
CA ILE A 116 1.00 -8.18 21.89
C ILE A 116 1.81 -8.36 23.16
N LYS A 117 1.30 -9.10 24.14
CA LYS A 117 2.05 -9.40 25.38
C LYS A 117 3.37 -10.12 25.15
N TYR A 118 3.49 -10.83 24.04
CA TYR A 118 4.70 -11.57 23.66
C TYR A 118 5.56 -10.85 22.64
N GLN A 119 5.17 -9.62 22.23
CA GLN A 119 5.82 -8.85 21.17
C GLN A 119 6.63 -7.65 21.70
N ASP A 120 6.88 -7.60 23.00
CA ASP A 120 7.72 -6.56 23.60
C ASP A 120 9.07 -6.46 22.87
N ASN A 121 9.46 -5.23 22.52
CA ASN A 121 10.67 -4.93 21.73
C ASN A 121 10.66 -5.48 20.28
N SER A 122 9.52 -5.84 19.71
CA SER A 122 9.44 -6.27 18.31
C SER A 122 9.31 -5.07 17.36
N LEU A 123 9.67 -5.30 16.10
CA LEU A 123 9.33 -4.42 14.97
C LEU A 123 8.23 -5.07 14.14
N PHE A 124 7.15 -4.36 13.88
CA PHE A 124 6.13 -4.79 12.95
C PHE A 124 6.38 -4.21 11.56
N ILE A 125 6.30 -5.03 10.52
CA ILE A 125 6.32 -4.59 9.12
C ILE A 125 5.01 -5.02 8.49
N VAL A 126 4.20 -4.03 8.09
CA VAL A 126 2.82 -4.22 7.61
C VAL A 126 2.71 -3.84 6.14
N ILE A 127 2.14 -4.70 5.32
CA ILE A 127 1.87 -4.41 3.92
C ILE A 127 0.35 -4.29 3.70
N SER A 128 -0.12 -3.13 3.26
CA SER A 128 -1.54 -2.89 3.03
C SER A 128 -1.79 -1.87 1.93
N ASN A 129 -2.34 -2.28 0.80
CA ASN A 129 -2.68 -1.34 -0.28
C ASN A 129 -3.71 -0.29 0.17
N SER A 130 -4.81 -0.72 0.78
CA SER A 130 -5.92 0.16 1.16
C SER A 130 -5.77 0.83 2.53
N GLY A 131 -5.07 0.19 3.47
CA GLY A 131 -4.95 0.65 4.86
C GLY A 131 -6.26 0.64 5.67
N ILE A 132 -7.32 0.01 5.16
CA ILE A 132 -8.65 -0.01 5.79
C ILE A 132 -9.13 -1.41 6.16
N THR A 133 -8.30 -2.44 5.99
CA THR A 133 -8.67 -3.82 6.36
C THR A 133 -8.88 -3.87 7.88
N PRO A 134 -10.10 -4.16 8.39
CA PRO A 134 -10.44 -3.93 9.80
C PRO A 134 -9.50 -4.66 10.76
N ARG A 135 -9.15 -5.91 10.45
CA ARG A 135 -8.26 -6.69 11.32
C ARG A 135 -6.83 -6.15 11.34
N LEU A 136 -6.30 -5.64 10.20
CA LEU A 136 -4.97 -5.00 10.18
C LEU A 136 -4.98 -3.70 10.96
N VAL A 137 -6.01 -2.88 10.82
CA VAL A 137 -6.17 -1.62 11.58
C VAL A 137 -6.20 -1.92 13.08
N GLU A 138 -7.00 -2.90 13.52
CA GLU A 138 -7.07 -3.32 14.93
C GLU A 138 -5.70 -3.73 15.48
N ILE A 139 -4.94 -4.55 14.75
CA ILE A 139 -3.61 -5.01 15.16
C ILE A 139 -2.64 -3.83 15.26
N VAL A 140 -2.61 -2.97 14.25
CA VAL A 140 -1.74 -1.78 14.20
C VAL A 140 -2.08 -0.81 15.33
N ASP A 141 -3.36 -0.51 15.56
CA ASP A 141 -3.81 0.36 16.64
C ASP A 141 -3.40 -0.18 18.03
N ASN A 142 -3.53 -1.48 18.22
CA ASN A 142 -3.11 -2.12 19.46
C ASN A 142 -1.60 -2.10 19.64
N ALA A 143 -0.83 -2.37 18.59
CA ALA A 143 0.63 -2.32 18.62
C ALA A 143 1.13 -0.90 18.90
N PHE A 144 0.56 0.10 18.24
CA PHE A 144 0.89 1.51 18.44
C PHE A 144 0.62 1.97 19.90
N LYS A 145 -0.53 1.59 20.49
CA LYS A 145 -0.86 1.88 21.89
C LYS A 145 0.10 1.24 22.89
N ASN A 146 0.76 0.15 22.50
CA ASN A 146 1.76 -0.54 23.32
C ASN A 146 3.20 -0.15 22.97
N ASN A 147 3.40 0.95 22.23
CA ASN A 147 4.70 1.48 21.84
C ASN A 147 5.57 0.50 21.04
N ILE A 148 4.94 -0.38 20.27
CA ILE A 148 5.64 -1.26 19.32
C ILE A 148 5.96 -0.43 18.07
N ASP A 149 7.20 -0.48 17.60
CA ASP A 149 7.59 0.19 16.36
C ASP A 149 6.95 -0.49 15.15
N ILE A 150 6.46 0.31 14.22
CA ILE A 150 5.74 -0.17 13.05
C ILE A 150 6.23 0.52 11.79
N ILE A 151 6.72 -0.26 10.82
CA ILE A 151 6.92 0.18 9.44
C ILE A 151 5.72 -0.29 8.62
N SER A 152 5.11 0.60 7.84
CA SER A 152 4.07 0.19 6.90
C SER A 152 4.42 0.52 5.46
N PHE A 153 4.19 -0.43 4.54
CA PHE A 153 4.15 -0.16 3.11
C PHE A 153 2.68 -0.01 2.72
N ILE A 154 2.29 1.20 2.31
CA ILE A 154 0.90 1.57 2.14
C ILE A 154 0.71 2.48 0.93
N ALA A 155 -0.41 2.36 0.20
CA ALA A 155 -0.74 3.28 -0.89
C ALA A 155 -1.73 4.38 -0.50
N ASN A 156 -2.52 4.17 0.56
CA ASN A 156 -3.57 5.09 1.00
C ASN A 156 -3.13 5.91 2.21
N GLU A 157 -2.59 7.10 1.98
CA GLU A 157 -2.19 8.05 3.02
C GLU A 157 -3.36 8.61 3.85
N ASN A 158 -4.59 8.48 3.37
CA ASN A 158 -5.80 8.91 4.08
C ASN A 158 -6.44 7.80 4.91
N SER A 159 -5.77 6.67 5.10
CA SER A 159 -6.29 5.53 5.84
C SER A 159 -6.00 5.62 7.34
N ASN A 160 -6.80 4.91 8.13
CA ASN A 160 -6.59 4.80 9.57
C ASN A 160 -5.23 4.16 9.91
N LEU A 161 -4.79 3.18 9.11
CA LEU A 161 -3.52 2.51 9.34
C LEU A 161 -2.34 3.48 9.20
N TYR A 162 -2.38 4.40 8.24
CA TYR A 162 -1.32 5.40 8.03
C TYR A 162 -1.04 6.27 9.25
N GLN A 163 -2.07 6.58 10.04
CA GLN A 163 -1.97 7.52 11.16
C GLN A 163 -1.30 6.92 12.41
N ASN A 164 -1.30 5.59 12.55
CA ASN A 164 -0.88 4.89 13.76
C ASN A 164 0.33 3.98 13.53
N VAL A 165 1.32 4.46 12.75
CA VAL A 165 2.57 3.76 12.50
C VAL A 165 3.78 4.65 12.73
N THR A 166 4.92 4.04 13.06
CA THR A 166 6.18 4.76 13.32
C THR A 166 6.77 5.29 12.02
N LEU A 167 6.79 4.47 10.96
CA LEU A 167 7.31 4.83 9.65
C LEU A 167 6.34 4.40 8.55
N PRO A 168 5.46 5.31 8.06
CA PRO A 168 4.64 5.06 6.90
C PRO A 168 5.45 5.28 5.62
N ILE A 169 5.64 4.24 4.82
CA ILE A 169 6.27 4.29 3.50
C ILE A 169 5.15 4.27 2.45
N ILE A 170 4.93 5.39 1.80
CA ILE A 170 3.93 5.51 0.76
C ILE A 170 4.46 4.88 -0.53
N VAL A 171 3.73 3.90 -1.06
CA VAL A 171 4.10 3.16 -2.26
C VAL A 171 3.02 3.31 -3.32
N GLY A 172 3.33 4.06 -4.37
CA GLY A 172 2.39 4.34 -5.44
C GLY A 172 1.20 5.19 -4.99
N SER A 173 0.07 5.01 -5.62
CA SER A 173 -1.19 5.70 -5.30
C SER A 173 -2.32 4.70 -5.08
N TYR A 174 -3.11 4.92 -4.03
CA TYR A 174 -4.29 4.10 -3.78
C TYR A 174 -5.38 4.39 -4.80
N ASN A 175 -5.87 3.33 -5.42
CA ASN A 175 -7.03 3.40 -6.30
C ASN A 175 -8.03 2.32 -5.92
N SER A 176 -9.22 2.72 -5.47
CA SER A 176 -10.29 1.79 -5.07
C SER A 176 -10.78 0.89 -6.21
N PHE A 177 -10.51 1.25 -7.46
CA PHE A 177 -10.94 0.49 -8.65
C PHE A 177 -9.99 -0.63 -9.06
N THR A 178 -8.82 -0.74 -8.46
CA THR A 178 -7.93 -1.89 -8.67
C THR A 178 -8.62 -3.21 -8.34
N HIS A 179 -9.54 -3.22 -7.39
CA HIS A 179 -10.34 -4.41 -7.04
C HIS A 179 -11.29 -4.86 -8.15
N ASN A 180 -11.68 -3.96 -9.06
CA ASN A 180 -12.58 -4.25 -10.16
C ASN A 180 -11.83 -4.57 -11.47
N ASN A 181 -10.49 -4.69 -11.43
CA ASN A 181 -9.62 -4.89 -12.59
C ASN A 181 -9.76 -3.81 -13.68
N LEU A 182 -10.22 -2.63 -13.32
CA LEU A 182 -10.37 -1.49 -14.25
C LEU A 182 -9.04 -0.78 -14.51
N VAL A 183 -8.09 -0.93 -13.59
CA VAL A 183 -6.73 -0.39 -13.68
C VAL A 183 -5.72 -1.39 -13.14
N PRO A 184 -4.47 -1.38 -13.65
CA PRO A 184 -3.42 -2.25 -13.13
C PRO A 184 -3.15 -1.98 -11.63
N ASN A 185 -3.06 -3.03 -10.84
CA ASN A 185 -2.61 -2.93 -9.45
C ASN A 185 -1.09 -3.13 -9.38
N THR A 186 -0.35 -2.03 -9.42
CA THR A 186 1.12 -2.04 -9.39
C THR A 186 1.70 -1.98 -7.97
N PHE A 187 0.87 -1.77 -6.96
CA PHE A 187 1.28 -1.62 -5.56
C PHE A 187 2.23 -2.73 -5.10
N PHE A 188 1.86 -3.98 -5.31
CA PHE A 188 2.62 -5.12 -4.80
C PHE A 188 4.03 -5.22 -5.42
N GLY A 189 4.12 -4.98 -6.74
CA GLY A 189 5.41 -4.94 -7.43
C GLY A 189 6.29 -3.77 -6.97
N GLN A 190 5.68 -2.62 -6.74
CA GLN A 190 6.39 -1.44 -6.23
C GLN A 190 6.87 -1.64 -4.78
N VAL A 191 6.09 -2.30 -3.92
CA VAL A 191 6.54 -2.64 -2.55
C VAL A 191 7.83 -3.47 -2.58
N LEU A 192 7.93 -4.46 -3.48
CA LEU A 192 9.16 -5.26 -3.63
C LEU A 192 10.35 -4.40 -4.05
N ILE A 193 10.18 -3.52 -5.04
CA ILE A 193 11.24 -2.61 -5.51
C ILE A 193 11.69 -1.67 -4.38
N VAL A 194 10.75 -1.03 -3.71
CA VAL A 194 11.01 -0.09 -2.60
C VAL A 194 11.74 -0.78 -1.46
N PHE A 195 11.24 -1.95 -1.05
CA PHE A 195 11.86 -2.72 0.03
C PHE A 195 13.29 -3.15 -0.32
N GLU A 196 13.53 -3.70 -1.52
CA GLU A 196 14.88 -4.10 -1.94
C GLU A 196 15.84 -2.92 -1.99
N SER A 197 15.39 -1.75 -2.45
CA SER A 197 16.21 -0.54 -2.49
C SER A 197 16.57 -0.05 -1.08
N LEU A 198 15.61 -0.04 -0.14
CA LEU A 198 15.85 0.33 1.25
C LEU A 198 16.76 -0.68 1.96
N LEU A 199 16.53 -1.96 1.75
CA LEU A 199 17.36 -3.02 2.35
C LEU A 199 18.80 -2.97 1.81
N TYR A 200 18.97 -2.77 0.50
CA TYR A 200 20.29 -2.59 -0.11
C TYR A 200 21.04 -1.39 0.50
N THR A 201 20.35 -0.24 0.64
CA THR A 201 20.94 0.95 1.26
C THR A 201 21.33 0.69 2.72
N TYR A 202 20.48 -0.02 3.47
CA TYR A 202 20.82 -0.44 4.83
C TYR A 202 22.07 -1.31 4.86
N LEU A 203 22.15 -2.35 4.05
CA LEU A 203 23.29 -3.27 4.02
C LEU A 203 24.60 -2.55 3.64
N SER A 204 24.53 -1.65 2.65
CA SER A 204 25.68 -0.82 2.25
C SER A 204 26.12 0.17 3.32
N SER A 205 25.29 0.48 4.31
CA SER A 205 25.64 1.40 5.40
C SER A 205 26.36 0.73 6.57
N ILE A 206 26.37 -0.61 6.61
CA ILE A 206 26.98 -1.41 7.71
C ILE A 206 28.26 -2.15 7.26
N GLU A 207 28.60 -2.10 5.96
CA GLU A 207 29.89 -2.53 5.43
C GLU A 207 30.97 -1.44 5.66
#